data_a37fc8453e743bba3ccfd162815e1253
#
_entry.id   a37fc8453e743bba3ccfd162815e1253
#
_cell.length_a   1.000
_cell.length_b   1.000
_cell.length_c   1.000
_cell.angle_alpha   90.00
_cell.angle_beta   90.00
_cell.angle_gamma   90.00
#
_symmetry.space_group_name_H-M   'P 1'
#
loop_
_entity.id
_entity.type
_entity.pdbx_description
1 polymer ?
#
loop_
_entity_poly.entity_id
_entity_poly.type
_entity_poly.pdbx_seq_one_letter_code
_entity_poly.pdbx_strand_id
1 'polypeptide(L)'
;TEIGIQIEQPDRPGGVLFDNMTALDNLCTSLIPKAGQHIIRKKIVSSILSEALRWFPKEMLLQPLSSWSYPERLRFSYYRWYLLNPRLLICFFPFAGQESTHHKMIIDLLVLCAQRGMAVWIISSGIDAICEKTDNEEFLRRLHYLNK
;
A
#
# COMPACT_ATOMS: atom_id res chain seq x y z
N THR A 1 -8.95 -2.38 -11.10
CA THR A 1 -8.73 -0.92 -11.04
C THR A 1 -7.48 -0.59 -11.84
N GLU A 2 -7.58 0.30 -12.82
CA GLU A 2 -6.43 0.67 -13.66
C GLU A 2 -5.54 1.73 -13.00
N ILE A 3 -6.12 2.57 -12.13
CA ILE A 3 -5.42 3.63 -11.42
C ILE A 3 -5.70 3.51 -9.92
N GLY A 4 -4.65 3.53 -9.11
CA GLY A 4 -4.69 3.65 -7.66
C GLY A 4 -4.24 5.04 -7.22
N ILE A 5 -4.84 5.56 -6.17
CA ILE A 5 -4.47 6.84 -5.56
C ILE A 5 -4.23 6.64 -4.08
N GLN A 6 -3.03 6.97 -3.63
CA GLN A 6 -2.63 6.99 -2.22
C GLN A 6 -2.39 8.43 -1.79
N ILE A 7 -3.08 8.86 -0.75
CA ILE A 7 -2.90 10.18 -0.14
C ILE A 7 -2.52 9.96 1.32
N GLU A 8 -1.33 10.42 1.70
CA GLU A 8 -0.94 10.39 3.11
C GLU A 8 -1.48 11.63 3.84
N GLN A 9 -2.12 11.36 4.95
CA GLN A 9 -2.57 12.36 5.90
C GLN A 9 -1.95 12.02 7.26
N PRO A 10 -1.39 13.01 8.00
CA PRO A 10 -0.71 12.76 9.27
C PRO A 10 -1.59 12.05 10.32
N ASP A 11 -2.89 12.31 10.29
CA ASP A 11 -3.90 11.78 11.21
C ASP A 11 -4.65 10.54 10.67
N ARG A 12 -4.49 10.21 9.37
CA ARG A 12 -5.12 9.06 8.71
C ARG A 12 -4.18 8.40 7.70
N PRO A 13 -3.27 7.54 8.15
CA PRO A 13 -2.41 6.80 7.23
C PRO A 13 -3.25 5.86 6.36
N GLY A 14 -2.99 5.90 5.07
CA GLY A 14 -3.48 4.88 4.16
C GLY A 14 -4.78 5.16 3.42
N GLY A 15 -5.27 6.38 3.41
CA GLY A 15 -6.43 6.74 2.59
C GLY A 15 -7.69 5.97 3.01
N VAL A 16 -8.34 5.27 2.08
CA VAL A 16 -9.62 4.59 2.32
C VAL A 16 -9.41 3.24 3.03
N LEU A 17 -9.11 3.28 4.33
CA LEU A 17 -9.13 2.11 5.21
C LEU A 17 -10.28 2.24 6.22
N PHE A 18 -10.93 1.13 6.50
CA PHE A 18 -12.04 1.05 7.46
C PHE A 18 -11.49 0.62 8.82
N ASP A 19 -11.31 1.57 9.73
CA ASP A 19 -10.65 1.36 11.03
C ASP A 19 -11.32 0.31 11.90
N ASN A 20 -12.64 0.21 11.84
CA ASN A 20 -13.44 -0.73 12.64
C ASN A 20 -13.55 -2.13 12.01
N MET A 21 -13.02 -2.31 10.81
CA MET A 21 -12.97 -3.61 10.13
C MET A 21 -11.62 -4.29 10.37
N THR A 22 -11.61 -5.63 10.34
CA THR A 22 -10.36 -6.37 10.39
C THR A 22 -9.48 -6.04 9.18
N ALA A 23 -8.17 -6.24 9.29
CA ALA A 23 -7.27 -6.05 8.17
C ALA A 23 -7.65 -6.98 7.01
N LEU A 24 -8.00 -8.22 7.28
CA LEU A 24 -8.46 -9.18 6.27
C LEU A 24 -9.72 -8.68 5.55
N ASP A 25 -10.71 -8.15 6.28
CA ASP A 25 -11.94 -7.62 5.67
C ASP A 25 -11.66 -6.38 4.81
N ASN A 26 -10.72 -5.52 5.22
CA ASN A 26 -10.26 -4.39 4.42
C ASN A 26 -9.66 -4.86 3.08
N LEU A 27 -8.82 -5.90 3.08
CA LEU A 27 -8.28 -6.50 1.85
C LEU A 27 -9.39 -7.10 1.00
N CYS A 28 -10.29 -7.87 1.61
CA CYS A 28 -11.40 -8.50 0.90
C CYS A 28 -12.33 -7.46 0.24
N THR A 29 -12.65 -6.38 0.94
CA THR A 29 -13.48 -5.30 0.39
C THR A 29 -12.83 -4.63 -0.82
N SER A 30 -11.51 -4.51 -0.83
CA SER A 30 -10.75 -3.90 -1.92
C SER A 30 -10.57 -4.83 -3.12
N LEU A 31 -10.37 -6.13 -2.88
CA LEU A 31 -9.93 -7.11 -3.87
C LEU A 31 -11.06 -7.96 -4.46
N ILE A 32 -12.15 -8.16 -3.72
CA ILE A 32 -13.26 -8.99 -4.20
C ILE A 32 -14.28 -8.13 -4.95
N PRO A 33 -14.55 -8.42 -6.23
CA PRO A 33 -15.62 -7.76 -6.98
C PRO A 33 -16.97 -7.96 -6.29
N LYS A 34 -17.81 -6.93 -6.30
CA LYS A 34 -19.15 -6.94 -5.64
C LYS A 34 -20.12 -7.99 -6.19
N ALA A 35 -19.85 -8.56 -7.37
CA ALA A 35 -20.64 -9.58 -8.01
C ALA A 35 -19.86 -10.91 -8.05
N GLY A 36 -19.95 -11.72 -7.00
CA GLY A 36 -19.31 -13.02 -6.98
C GLY A 36 -20.15 -14.11 -6.31
N GLN A 37 -20.23 -15.28 -6.94
CA GLN A 37 -20.84 -16.47 -6.37
C GLN A 37 -20.12 -16.88 -5.08
N HIS A 38 -20.84 -17.32 -4.06
CA HIS A 38 -20.33 -17.65 -2.73
C HIS A 38 -19.11 -18.60 -2.71
N ILE A 39 -19.02 -19.54 -3.64
CA ILE A 39 -17.93 -20.52 -3.72
C ILE A 39 -16.62 -19.87 -4.20
N ILE A 40 -16.71 -18.98 -5.19
CA ILE A 40 -15.58 -18.21 -5.71
C ILE A 40 -15.04 -17.30 -4.61
N ARG A 41 -15.94 -16.66 -3.86
CA ARG A 41 -15.59 -15.78 -2.74
C ARG A 41 -14.72 -16.48 -1.69
N LYS A 42 -15.08 -17.70 -1.25
CA LYS A 42 -14.29 -18.47 -0.26
C LYS A 42 -12.87 -18.75 -0.76
N LYS A 43 -12.71 -19.16 -2.02
CA LYS A 43 -11.38 -19.41 -2.62
C LYS A 43 -10.55 -18.13 -2.69
N ILE A 44 -11.16 -17.00 -3.08
CA ILE A 44 -10.47 -15.71 -3.14
C ILE A 44 -10.04 -15.26 -1.75
N VAL A 45 -10.91 -15.33 -0.74
CA VAL A 45 -10.57 -14.98 0.64
C VAL A 45 -9.43 -15.84 1.16
N SER A 46 -9.45 -17.16 0.91
CA SER A 46 -8.35 -18.06 1.30
C SER A 46 -7.03 -17.69 0.61
N SER A 47 -7.07 -17.33 -0.65
CA SER A 47 -5.89 -16.87 -1.41
C SER A 47 -5.35 -15.55 -0.87
N ILE A 48 -6.23 -14.57 -0.60
CA ILE A 48 -5.85 -13.28 0.01
C ILE A 48 -5.21 -13.50 1.37
N LEU A 49 -5.82 -14.34 2.22
CA LEU A 49 -5.27 -14.66 3.53
C LEU A 49 -3.91 -15.33 3.42
N SER A 50 -3.76 -16.32 2.54
CA SER A 50 -2.49 -17.03 2.32
C SER A 50 -1.37 -16.08 1.89
N GLU A 51 -1.67 -15.13 1.01
CA GLU A 51 -0.69 -14.12 0.59
C GLU A 51 -0.38 -13.12 1.71
N ALA A 52 -1.40 -12.66 2.43
CA ALA A 52 -1.23 -11.70 3.52
C ALA A 52 -0.43 -12.28 4.71
N LEU A 53 -0.54 -13.59 4.97
CA LEU A 53 0.23 -14.29 6.00
C LEU A 53 1.75 -14.28 5.76
N ARG A 54 2.20 -13.99 4.54
CA ARG A 54 3.63 -13.81 4.23
C ARG A 54 4.17 -12.46 4.75
N TRP A 55 3.28 -11.52 5.06
CA TRP A 55 3.61 -10.13 5.43
C TRP A 55 3.21 -9.76 6.85
N PHE A 56 2.14 -10.37 7.35
CA PHE A 56 1.53 -10.04 8.64
C PHE A 56 1.15 -11.31 9.40
N PRO A 57 1.32 -11.34 10.74
CA PRO A 57 0.82 -12.42 11.57
C PRO A 57 -0.70 -12.60 11.46
N LYS A 58 -1.17 -13.83 11.57
CA LYS A 58 -2.60 -14.14 11.48
C LYS A 58 -3.44 -13.37 12.50
N GLU A 59 -2.92 -13.28 13.70
CA GLU A 59 -3.57 -12.58 14.82
C GLU A 59 -3.82 -11.11 14.48
N MET A 60 -2.87 -10.45 13.83
CA MET A 60 -3.03 -9.07 13.37
C MET A 60 -4.07 -8.95 12.26
N LEU A 61 -4.06 -9.85 11.29
CA LEU A 61 -5.00 -9.82 10.16
C LEU A 61 -6.45 -9.96 10.58
N LEU A 62 -6.72 -10.60 11.72
CA LEU A 62 -8.04 -10.81 12.29
C LEU A 62 -8.47 -9.72 13.29
N GLN A 63 -7.63 -8.72 13.54
CA GLN A 63 -7.95 -7.58 14.41
C GLN A 63 -8.38 -6.36 13.61
N PRO A 64 -9.22 -5.49 14.18
CA PRO A 64 -9.56 -4.20 13.60
C PRO A 64 -8.30 -3.34 13.40
N LEU A 65 -8.25 -2.59 12.31
CA LEU A 65 -7.12 -1.69 12.05
C LEU A 65 -6.95 -0.59 13.10
N SER A 66 -8.01 -0.25 13.83
CA SER A 66 -7.94 0.68 14.96
C SER A 66 -7.01 0.23 16.09
N SER A 67 -6.74 -1.08 16.21
CA SER A 67 -5.82 -1.64 17.21
C SER A 67 -4.35 -1.66 16.76
N TRP A 68 -4.09 -1.35 15.49
CA TRP A 68 -2.74 -1.39 14.92
C TRP A 68 -2.00 -0.08 15.21
N SER A 69 -0.68 -0.18 15.39
CA SER A 69 0.20 0.99 15.47
C SER A 69 0.22 1.76 14.15
N TYR A 70 0.62 3.03 14.21
CA TYR A 70 0.73 3.87 13.02
C TYR A 70 1.64 3.25 11.93
N PRO A 71 2.88 2.78 12.23
CA PRO A 71 3.74 2.17 11.21
C PRO A 71 3.14 0.92 10.57
N GLU A 72 2.43 0.10 11.35
CA GLU A 72 1.77 -1.10 10.84
C GLU A 72 0.63 -0.77 9.89
N ARG A 73 -0.20 0.21 10.24
CA ARG A 73 -1.29 0.71 9.37
C ARG A 73 -0.74 1.32 8.08
N LEU A 74 0.34 2.09 8.17
CA LEU A 74 1.02 2.67 7.03
C LEU A 74 1.55 1.57 6.09
N ARG A 75 2.26 0.58 6.63
CA ARG A 75 2.75 -0.58 5.88
C ARG A 75 1.61 -1.33 5.20
N PHE A 76 0.52 -1.54 5.90
CA PHE A 76 -0.66 -2.24 5.38
C PHE A 76 -1.31 -1.48 4.22
N SER A 77 -1.39 -0.15 4.29
CA SER A 77 -1.97 0.68 3.24
C SER A 77 -1.25 0.55 1.90
N TYR A 78 0.10 0.55 1.93
CA TYR A 78 0.91 0.34 0.73
C TYR A 78 0.89 -1.12 0.26
N TYR A 79 0.90 -2.08 1.19
CA TYR A 79 0.74 -3.50 0.87
C TYR A 79 -0.58 -3.79 0.14
N ARG A 80 -1.66 -3.12 0.49
CA ARG A 80 -2.93 -3.22 -0.24
C ARG A 80 -2.77 -2.88 -1.72
N TRP A 81 -2.01 -1.83 -2.05
CA TRP A 81 -1.73 -1.46 -3.44
C TRP A 81 -0.87 -2.51 -4.14
N TYR A 82 0.09 -3.08 -3.45
CA TYR A 82 0.86 -4.21 -3.96
C TYR A 82 -0.05 -5.38 -4.38
N LEU A 83 -1.07 -5.71 -3.59
CA LEU A 83 -2.04 -6.75 -3.92
C LEU A 83 -3.00 -6.36 -5.03
N LEU A 84 -3.54 -5.13 -5.02
CA LEU A 84 -4.45 -4.61 -6.03
C LEU A 84 -3.82 -4.52 -7.40
N ASN A 85 -2.51 -4.29 -7.44
CA ASN A 85 -1.68 -4.20 -8.63
C ASN A 85 -2.30 -3.34 -9.75
N PRO A 86 -2.64 -2.06 -9.52
CA PRO A 86 -3.11 -1.18 -10.57
C PRO A 86 -2.00 -0.94 -11.60
N ARG A 87 -2.37 -0.53 -12.82
CA ARG A 87 -1.38 -0.16 -13.84
C ARG A 87 -0.58 1.09 -13.47
N LEU A 88 -1.21 2.01 -12.74
CA LEU A 88 -0.64 3.26 -12.24
C LEU A 88 -1.03 3.46 -10.78
N LEU A 89 -0.07 3.75 -9.93
CA LEU A 89 -0.26 4.20 -8.56
C LEU A 89 0.26 5.64 -8.43
N ILE A 90 -0.61 6.55 -8.01
CA ILE A 90 -0.26 7.95 -7.73
C ILE A 90 -0.20 8.13 -6.22
N CYS A 91 0.96 8.53 -5.70
CA CYS A 91 1.18 8.77 -4.27
C CYS A 91 1.35 10.27 -4.03
N PHE A 92 0.44 10.85 -3.26
CA PHE A 92 0.51 12.23 -2.83
C PHE A 92 1.18 12.33 -1.46
N PHE A 93 2.30 13.05 -1.40
CA PHE A 93 3.05 13.36 -0.19
C PHE A 93 3.39 12.14 0.69
N PRO A 94 3.86 11.02 0.13
CA PRO A 94 4.02 9.75 0.86
C PRO A 94 4.97 9.83 2.06
N PHE A 95 5.79 10.89 2.14
CA PHE A 95 6.78 11.11 3.20
C PHE A 95 6.42 12.26 4.14
N ALA A 96 5.28 12.95 3.90
CA ALA A 96 4.87 14.10 4.70
C ALA A 96 4.52 13.66 6.13
N GLY A 97 5.14 14.32 7.13
CA GLY A 97 4.90 14.03 8.54
C GLY A 97 5.43 12.68 9.02
N GLN A 98 6.21 11.97 8.17
CA GLN A 98 6.78 10.67 8.50
C GLN A 98 8.18 10.80 9.10
N GLU A 99 8.50 9.92 10.05
CA GLU A 99 9.88 9.74 10.49
C GLU A 99 10.72 9.09 9.39
N SER A 100 12.02 9.40 9.34
CA SER A 100 12.93 8.89 8.31
C SER A 100 12.97 7.35 8.23
N THR A 101 12.73 6.66 9.35
CA THR A 101 12.63 5.21 9.42
C THR A 101 11.48 4.64 8.59
N HIS A 102 10.37 5.38 8.51
CA HIS A 102 9.21 4.97 7.70
C HIS A 102 9.43 5.22 6.21
N HIS A 103 10.27 6.19 5.84
CA HIS A 103 10.57 6.47 4.43
C HIS A 103 11.13 5.24 3.72
N LYS A 104 12.09 4.55 4.35
CA LYS A 104 12.65 3.32 3.78
C LYS A 104 11.60 2.26 3.55
N MET A 105 10.72 2.02 4.51
CA MET A 105 9.64 1.04 4.40
C MET A 105 8.69 1.36 3.24
N ILE A 106 8.31 2.64 3.08
CA ILE A 106 7.44 3.09 1.98
C ILE A 106 8.16 2.88 0.64
N ILE A 107 9.42 3.29 0.54
CA ILE A 107 10.23 3.12 -0.68
C ILE A 107 10.32 1.64 -1.05
N ASP A 108 10.66 0.76 -0.11
CA ASP A 108 10.78 -0.69 -0.36
C ASP A 108 9.46 -1.27 -0.92
N LEU A 109 8.31 -0.87 -0.37
CA LEU A 109 7.00 -1.30 -0.87
C LEU A 109 6.67 -0.74 -2.27
N LEU A 110 7.02 0.52 -2.54
CA LEU A 110 6.84 1.12 -3.87
C LEU A 110 7.76 0.47 -4.91
N VAL A 111 8.99 0.11 -4.53
CA VAL A 111 9.89 -0.68 -5.37
C VAL A 111 9.28 -2.04 -5.73
N LEU A 112 8.71 -2.74 -4.75
CA LEU A 112 8.02 -4.02 -4.99
C LEU A 112 6.83 -3.84 -5.94
N CYS A 113 6.06 -2.76 -5.80
CA CYS A 113 4.98 -2.43 -6.72
C CYS A 113 5.52 -2.21 -8.15
N ALA A 114 6.60 -1.45 -8.29
CA ALA A 114 7.23 -1.19 -9.59
C ALA A 114 7.79 -2.47 -10.24
N GLN A 115 8.40 -3.35 -9.44
CA GLN A 115 8.90 -4.66 -9.92
C GLN A 115 7.79 -5.57 -10.46
N ARG A 116 6.56 -5.42 -9.97
CA ARG A 116 5.38 -6.10 -10.52
C ARG A 116 4.85 -5.46 -11.82
N GLY A 117 5.50 -4.43 -12.32
CA GLY A 117 5.11 -3.74 -13.56
C GLY A 117 4.17 -2.56 -13.35
N MET A 118 3.90 -2.16 -12.11
CA MET A 118 3.10 -0.98 -11.79
C MET A 118 3.91 0.29 -12.08
N ALA A 119 3.32 1.25 -12.80
CA ALA A 119 3.87 2.60 -12.86
C ALA A 119 3.58 3.31 -11.53
N VAL A 120 4.58 3.97 -10.95
CA VAL A 120 4.44 4.69 -9.67
C VAL A 120 4.77 6.15 -9.89
N TRP A 121 3.83 7.04 -9.55
CA TRP A 121 4.04 8.48 -9.56
C TRP A 121 4.04 8.99 -8.13
N ILE A 122 5.07 9.74 -7.76
CA ILE A 122 5.18 10.41 -6.47
C ILE A 122 5.06 11.92 -6.69
N ILE A 123 4.14 12.52 -5.98
CA ILE A 123 3.95 13.97 -5.92
C ILE A 123 4.31 14.40 -4.50
N SER A 124 5.45 15.07 -4.35
CA SER A 124 5.96 15.49 -3.04
C SER A 124 6.86 16.71 -3.18
N SER A 125 6.98 17.49 -2.12
CA SER A 125 8.04 18.47 -1.96
C SER A 125 9.30 17.77 -1.45
N GLY A 126 10.49 18.09 -2.00
CA GLY A 126 11.76 17.53 -1.51
C GLY A 126 12.08 16.14 -2.01
N ILE A 127 11.71 15.81 -3.25
CA ILE A 127 11.99 14.53 -3.92
C ILE A 127 13.48 14.21 -3.99
N ASP A 128 14.35 15.22 -4.10
CA ASP A 128 15.80 15.03 -4.17
C ASP A 128 16.33 14.21 -2.98
N ALA A 129 15.85 14.48 -1.77
CA ALA A 129 16.23 13.73 -0.58
C ALA A 129 15.76 12.25 -0.60
N ILE A 130 14.79 11.91 -1.44
CA ILE A 130 14.29 10.54 -1.62
C ILE A 130 15.17 9.81 -2.63
N CYS A 131 15.53 10.48 -3.72
CA CYS A 131 16.41 9.94 -4.75
C CYS A 131 17.79 9.62 -4.17
N GLU A 132 18.33 10.47 -3.29
CA GLU A 132 19.60 10.23 -2.60
C GLU A 132 19.59 9.00 -1.68
N LYS A 133 18.42 8.58 -1.20
CA LYS A 133 18.27 7.43 -0.29
C LYS A 133 17.94 6.12 -1.01
N THR A 134 17.81 6.13 -2.31
CA THR A 134 17.38 4.98 -3.10
C THR A 134 18.45 4.60 -4.10
N ASP A 135 19.19 3.53 -3.83
CA ASP A 135 20.19 2.96 -4.75
C ASP A 135 19.55 2.11 -5.89
N ASN A 136 18.24 2.07 -5.95
CA ASN A 136 17.53 1.23 -6.91
C ASN A 136 17.27 1.98 -8.21
N GLU A 137 18.18 1.85 -9.19
CA GLU A 137 18.06 2.47 -10.51
C GLU A 137 16.78 2.08 -11.26
N GLU A 138 16.30 0.85 -11.10
CA GLU A 138 15.08 0.39 -11.76
C GLU A 138 13.85 1.12 -11.20
N PHE A 139 13.81 1.33 -9.90
CA PHE A 139 12.77 2.11 -9.26
C PHE A 139 12.78 3.56 -9.77
N LEU A 140 13.95 4.21 -9.79
CA LEU A 140 14.10 5.59 -10.26
C LEU A 140 13.68 5.75 -11.73
N ARG A 141 13.96 4.76 -12.59
CA ARG A 141 13.51 4.76 -13.99
C ARG A 141 12.00 4.63 -14.15
N ARG A 142 11.33 3.92 -13.23
CA ARG A 142 9.88 3.73 -13.24
C ARG A 142 9.13 4.79 -12.42
N LEU A 143 9.87 5.62 -11.70
CA LEU A 143 9.33 6.71 -10.90
C LEU A 143 9.17 7.95 -11.76
N HIS A 144 7.93 8.41 -11.91
CA HIS A 144 7.63 9.72 -12.47
C HIS A 144 7.29 10.67 -11.33
N TYR A 145 8.00 11.80 -11.25
CA TYR A 145 7.78 12.80 -10.22
C TYR A 145 7.54 14.18 -10.83
N LEU A 146 6.74 14.94 -10.14
CA LEU A 146 6.47 16.36 -10.43
C LEU A 146 7.03 17.18 -9.27
N ASN A 147 8.07 17.95 -9.52
CA ASN A 147 8.53 19.00 -8.61
C ASN A 147 7.56 20.18 -8.69
N LYS A 148 6.95 20.54 -7.57
CA LYS A 148 6.25 21.82 -7.41
C LYS A 148 7.11 22.82 -6.69
#